data_c20b82c06697f2c4ddf93b6dcb6521b5
#
_entry.id   c20b82c06697f2c4ddf93b6dcb6521b5
#
_cell.length_a   1.000
_cell.length_b   1.000
_cell.length_c   1.000
_cell.angle_alpha   90.00
_cell.angle_beta   90.00
_cell.angle_gamma   90.00
#
_symmetry.space_group_name_H-M   'P 1'
#
loop_
_entity.id
_entity.type
_entity.pdbx_description
1 polymer ?
#
loop_
_entity_poly.entity_id
_entity_poly.type
_entity_poly.pdbx_seq_one_letter_code
_entity_poly.pdbx_strand_id
1 'polypeptide(L)'
;MIEQPWITISALCALAGLCALIGRFVLNSWSIRQLKILSRESLAIRGCWALLDKLPAELLTQPLRMTFGKIMYVRLKRAQKVRPEHPFLRDQQLQIAQLIGTRQGGRMEPLNARAREEALEALQALKTVLEESAADRIINELEHDRCARQLDEALSSLQLTHYKQAALEAEYLKRIPQAIAYLRSALHSAEQLHTAETERLEIHRHLQELESVSGF
;
A
#
# COMPACT_ATOMS: atom_id res chain seq x y z
N MET A 1 -60.21 34.12 34.58
CA MET A 1 -59.42 32.97 34.10
C MET A 1 -57.99 33.16 34.69
N ILE A 2 -57.65 32.45 35.76
CA ILE A 2 -56.34 32.52 36.38
C ILE A 2 -55.52 31.53 35.61
N GLU A 3 -54.67 32.01 34.64
CA GLU A 3 -53.67 31.18 34.00
C GLU A 3 -52.73 30.71 35.11
N GLN A 4 -52.63 29.37 35.25
CA GLN A 4 -51.79 28.74 36.26
C GLN A 4 -50.32 28.87 35.81
N PRO A 5 -49.53 29.76 36.38
CA PRO A 5 -48.14 30.04 35.94
C PRO A 5 -47.22 28.80 36.10
N TRP A 6 -47.62 27.83 36.89
CA TRP A 6 -46.89 26.58 37.13
C TRP A 6 -46.86 25.66 35.93
N ILE A 7 -47.89 25.66 35.07
CA ILE A 7 -47.96 24.83 33.86
C ILE A 7 -46.97 25.36 32.81
N THR A 8 -46.87 26.67 32.68
CA THR A 8 -45.92 27.29 31.72
C THR A 8 -44.49 27.11 32.17
N ILE A 9 -44.19 27.18 33.45
CA ILE A 9 -42.83 26.96 34.00
C ILE A 9 -42.41 25.47 33.82
N SER A 10 -43.30 24.53 34.14
CA SER A 10 -43.00 23.09 33.95
C SER A 10 -42.82 22.72 32.48
N ALA A 11 -43.58 23.29 31.56
CA ALA A 11 -43.42 23.08 30.13
C ALA A 11 -42.07 23.65 29.61
N LEU A 12 -41.67 24.83 30.08
CA LEU A 12 -40.37 25.43 29.75
C LEU A 12 -39.20 24.61 30.28
N CYS A 13 -39.27 24.10 31.50
CA CYS A 13 -38.27 23.23 32.08
C CYS A 13 -38.16 21.90 31.33
N ALA A 14 -39.27 21.30 30.90
CA ALA A 14 -39.29 20.07 30.10
C ALA A 14 -38.65 20.30 28.72
N LEU A 15 -38.99 21.43 28.08
CA LEU A 15 -38.44 21.81 26.78
C LEU A 15 -36.91 22.03 26.88
N ALA A 16 -36.44 22.73 27.90
CA ALA A 16 -35.03 22.97 28.15
C ALA A 16 -34.27 21.64 28.40
N GLY A 17 -34.87 20.74 29.19
CA GLY A 17 -34.34 19.40 29.43
C GLY A 17 -34.22 18.57 28.14
N LEU A 18 -35.24 18.60 27.28
CA LEU A 18 -35.23 17.91 26.00
C LEU A 18 -34.19 18.50 25.05
N CYS A 19 -34.06 19.82 24.97
CA CYS A 19 -33.01 20.47 24.17
C CYS A 19 -31.60 20.11 24.67
N ALA A 20 -31.37 20.03 25.97
CA ALA A 20 -30.10 19.61 26.55
C ALA A 20 -29.76 18.15 26.21
N LEU A 21 -30.73 17.24 26.28
CA LEU A 21 -30.56 15.84 25.91
C LEU A 21 -30.26 15.67 24.41
N ILE A 22 -31.01 16.37 23.55
CA ILE A 22 -30.74 16.36 22.10
C ILE A 22 -29.36 16.94 21.79
N GLY A 23 -29.02 18.07 22.41
CA GLY A 23 -27.69 18.68 22.27
C GLY A 23 -26.57 17.72 22.67
N ARG A 24 -26.71 17.05 23.81
CA ARG A 24 -25.74 16.05 24.30
C ARG A 24 -25.64 14.83 23.35
N PHE A 25 -26.77 14.36 22.83
CA PHE A 25 -26.80 13.25 21.87
C PHE A 25 -26.12 13.62 20.54
N VAL A 26 -26.41 14.81 20.02
CA VAL A 26 -25.77 15.31 18.79
C VAL A 26 -24.28 15.49 18.96
N LEU A 27 -23.83 16.09 20.06
CA LEU A 27 -22.41 16.27 20.38
C LEU A 27 -21.69 14.92 20.51
N ASN A 28 -22.29 13.96 21.21
CA ASN A 28 -21.72 12.63 21.37
C ASN A 28 -21.65 11.88 20.04
N SER A 29 -22.68 11.93 19.21
CA SER A 29 -22.69 11.33 17.88
C SER A 29 -21.65 11.97 16.96
N TRP A 30 -21.47 13.28 17.07
CA TRP A 30 -20.48 14.00 16.29
C TRP A 30 -19.05 13.62 16.70
N SER A 31 -18.76 13.56 18.01
CA SER A 31 -17.46 13.15 18.53
C SER A 31 -17.10 11.71 18.15
N ILE A 32 -18.07 10.79 18.16
CA ILE A 32 -17.87 9.40 17.73
C ILE A 32 -17.53 9.33 16.24
N ARG A 33 -18.24 10.12 15.40
CA ARG A 33 -17.92 10.18 13.96
C ARG A 33 -16.52 10.71 13.71
N GLN A 34 -16.11 11.75 14.42
CA GLN A 34 -14.76 12.30 14.32
C GLN A 34 -13.69 11.28 14.72
N LEU A 35 -13.90 10.56 15.83
CA LEU A 35 -12.96 9.51 16.26
C LEU A 35 -12.86 8.37 15.24
N LYS A 36 -13.96 7.98 14.60
CA LYS A 36 -13.95 6.98 13.53
C LYS A 36 -13.14 7.45 12.32
N ILE A 37 -13.30 8.70 11.89
CA ILE A 37 -12.51 9.27 10.79
C ILE A 37 -11.03 9.28 11.16
N LEU A 38 -10.68 9.80 12.33
CA LEU A 38 -9.29 9.86 12.80
C LEU A 38 -8.66 8.47 12.86
N SER A 39 -9.37 7.49 13.42
CA SER A 39 -8.91 6.10 13.52
C SER A 39 -8.70 5.48 12.14
N ARG A 40 -9.68 5.63 11.23
CA ARG A 40 -9.61 5.10 9.86
C ARG A 40 -8.41 5.67 9.10
N GLU A 41 -8.24 6.99 9.08
CA GLU A 41 -7.18 7.64 8.34
C GLU A 41 -5.80 7.34 8.96
N SER A 42 -5.70 7.30 10.29
CA SER A 42 -4.45 6.93 10.98
C SER A 42 -4.06 5.48 10.73
N LEU A 43 -5.02 4.55 10.69
CA LEU A 43 -4.78 3.15 10.39
C LEU A 43 -4.31 2.98 8.94
N ALA A 44 -4.94 3.67 7.99
CA ALA A 44 -4.54 3.64 6.58
C ALA A 44 -3.12 4.17 6.36
N ILE A 45 -2.73 5.26 7.05
CA ILE A 45 -1.36 5.79 6.98
C ILE A 45 -0.36 4.77 7.54
N ARG A 46 -0.63 4.20 8.72
CA ARG A 46 0.25 3.18 9.32
C ARG A 46 0.35 1.93 8.46
N GLY A 47 -0.76 1.47 7.89
CA GLY A 47 -0.78 0.34 6.97
C GLY A 47 0.08 0.61 5.74
N CYS A 48 -0.01 1.79 5.15
CA CYS A 48 0.82 2.18 4.01
C CYS A 48 2.32 2.18 4.37
N TRP A 49 2.71 2.73 5.53
CA TRP A 49 4.08 2.66 6.01
C TRP A 49 4.58 1.24 6.20
N ALA A 50 3.80 0.40 6.88
CA ALA A 50 4.15 -1.00 7.12
C ALA A 50 4.37 -1.80 5.82
N LEU A 51 3.68 -1.43 4.72
CA LEU A 51 3.90 -2.02 3.41
C LEU A 51 5.15 -1.47 2.74
N LEU A 52 5.37 -0.15 2.80
CA LEU A 52 6.56 0.48 2.22
C LEU A 52 7.85 0.03 2.91
N ASP A 53 7.83 -0.17 4.21
CA ASP A 53 8.98 -0.65 5.00
C ASP A 53 9.39 -2.09 4.66
N LYS A 54 8.49 -2.89 4.10
CA LYS A 54 8.80 -4.25 3.62
C LYS A 54 9.46 -4.27 2.24
N LEU A 55 9.42 -3.16 1.52
CA LEU A 55 9.99 -3.08 0.19
C LEU A 55 11.46 -2.69 0.23
N PRO A 56 12.32 -3.34 -0.57
CA PRO A 56 13.65 -2.84 -0.85
C PRO A 56 13.59 -1.40 -1.37
N ALA A 57 14.54 -0.60 -0.93
CA ALA A 57 14.59 0.81 -1.30
C ALA A 57 14.68 1.03 -2.83
N GLU A 58 15.27 0.09 -3.54
CA GLU A 58 15.48 0.09 -4.99
C GLU A 58 14.16 -0.07 -5.77
N LEU A 59 13.19 -0.81 -5.20
CA LEU A 59 11.86 -0.97 -5.79
C LEU A 59 10.97 0.27 -5.58
N LEU A 60 11.30 1.10 -4.58
CA LEU A 60 10.61 2.34 -4.31
C LEU A 60 11.08 3.45 -5.26
N THR A 61 10.65 3.39 -6.51
CA THR A 61 10.94 4.42 -7.50
C THR A 61 10.41 5.78 -7.07
N GLN A 62 10.99 6.86 -7.59
CA GLN A 62 10.54 8.22 -7.24
C GLN A 62 9.04 8.43 -7.49
N PRO A 63 8.44 8.00 -8.62
CA PRO A 63 6.99 8.14 -8.81
C PRO A 63 6.15 7.36 -7.80
N LEU A 64 6.56 6.14 -7.39
CA LEU A 64 5.88 5.38 -6.34
C LEU A 64 5.89 6.14 -5.02
N ARG A 65 7.06 6.63 -4.59
CA ARG A 65 7.19 7.44 -3.37
C ARG A 65 6.32 8.70 -3.41
N MET A 66 6.29 9.39 -4.54
CA MET A 66 5.46 10.59 -4.69
C MET A 66 3.97 10.26 -4.62
N THR A 67 3.53 9.18 -5.27
CA THR A 67 2.11 8.80 -5.29
C THR A 67 1.66 8.33 -3.90
N PHE A 68 2.39 7.42 -3.25
CA PHE A 68 2.05 6.97 -1.90
C PHE A 68 2.23 8.08 -0.86
N GLY A 69 3.25 8.92 -1.01
CA GLY A 69 3.40 10.14 -0.20
C GLY A 69 2.21 11.08 -0.33
N LYS A 70 1.68 11.31 -1.54
CA LYS A 70 0.46 12.08 -1.79
C LYS A 70 -0.76 11.43 -1.14
N ILE A 71 -0.93 10.12 -1.30
CA ILE A 71 -2.04 9.36 -0.68
C ILE A 71 -2.02 9.55 0.84
N MET A 72 -0.88 9.30 1.48
CA MET A 72 -0.72 9.47 2.93
C MET A 72 -0.92 10.92 3.36
N TYR A 73 -0.43 11.90 2.59
CA TYR A 73 -0.59 13.31 2.90
C TYR A 73 -2.06 13.76 2.85
N VAL A 74 -2.83 13.33 1.85
CA VAL A 74 -4.27 13.65 1.77
C VAL A 74 -5.04 13.03 2.93
N ARG A 75 -4.75 11.78 3.29
CA ARG A 75 -5.33 11.11 4.47
C ARG A 75 -4.93 11.83 5.76
N LEU A 76 -3.68 12.25 5.88
CA LEU A 76 -3.19 13.06 7.00
C LEU A 76 -3.98 14.38 7.13
N LYS A 77 -4.20 15.08 6.02
CA LYS A 77 -4.99 16.32 6.01
C LYS A 77 -6.44 16.08 6.42
N ARG A 78 -7.06 14.95 6.04
CA ARG A 78 -8.39 14.56 6.50
C ARG A 78 -8.41 14.33 8.02
N ALA A 79 -7.40 13.65 8.57
CA ALA A 79 -7.26 13.43 10.01
C ALA A 79 -6.99 14.73 10.78
N GLN A 80 -6.15 15.64 10.26
CA GLN A 80 -5.85 16.94 10.84
C GLN A 80 -7.08 17.86 10.94
N LYS A 81 -8.04 17.77 10.01
CA LYS A 81 -9.31 18.52 10.11
C LYS A 81 -10.13 18.13 11.35
N VAL A 82 -9.94 16.91 11.85
CA VAL A 82 -10.63 16.40 13.03
C VAL A 82 -9.90 16.75 14.31
N ARG A 83 -8.56 16.57 14.32
CA ARG A 83 -7.69 16.89 15.47
C ARG A 83 -6.34 17.42 14.99
N PRO A 84 -6.20 18.74 14.78
CA PRO A 84 -5.00 19.36 14.21
C PRO A 84 -3.74 19.17 15.07
N GLU A 85 -3.87 19.12 16.39
CA GLU A 85 -2.75 19.08 17.33
C GLU A 85 -2.38 17.66 17.81
N HIS A 86 -2.88 16.62 17.14
CA HIS A 86 -2.55 15.26 17.56
C HIS A 86 -1.07 14.95 17.28
N PRO A 87 -0.24 14.56 18.28
CA PRO A 87 1.21 14.39 18.12
C PRO A 87 1.58 13.46 16.99
N PHE A 88 0.91 12.31 16.88
CA PHE A 88 1.11 11.35 15.78
C PHE A 88 1.01 11.99 14.40
N LEU A 89 0.07 12.91 14.16
CA LEU A 89 -0.13 13.52 12.85
C LEU A 89 1.00 14.48 12.47
N ARG A 90 1.63 15.11 13.48
CA ARG A 90 2.78 16.00 13.28
C ARG A 90 4.02 15.20 12.87
N ASP A 91 4.29 14.09 13.56
CA ASP A 91 5.40 13.21 13.23
C ASP A 91 5.24 12.60 11.83
N GLN A 92 4.02 12.19 11.48
CA GLN A 92 3.72 11.65 10.16
C GLN A 92 3.95 12.67 9.04
N GLN A 93 3.67 13.94 9.27
CA GLN A 93 3.91 14.99 8.28
C GLN A 93 5.40 15.10 7.91
N LEU A 94 6.28 15.02 8.90
CA LEU A 94 7.73 15.05 8.69
C LEU A 94 8.21 13.79 7.93
N GLN A 95 7.75 12.61 8.34
CA GLN A 95 8.11 11.34 7.69
C GLN A 95 7.66 11.29 6.23
N ILE A 96 6.43 11.73 5.92
CA ILE A 96 5.92 11.80 4.55
C ILE A 96 6.76 12.77 3.69
N ALA A 97 7.13 13.93 4.25
CA ALA A 97 8.00 14.87 3.54
C ALA A 97 9.38 14.27 3.25
N GLN A 98 9.94 13.52 4.18
CA GLN A 98 11.20 12.79 4.00
C GLN A 98 11.08 11.73 2.90
N LEU A 99 10.01 10.91 2.91
CA LEU A 99 9.77 9.89 1.88
C LEU A 99 9.78 10.50 0.47
N ILE A 100 9.08 11.63 0.29
CA ILE A 100 8.99 12.30 -1.00
C ILE A 100 10.35 12.90 -1.41
N GLY A 101 11.11 13.44 -0.45
CA GLY A 101 12.38 14.14 -0.69
C GLY A 101 13.60 13.24 -0.86
N THR A 102 13.52 11.97 -0.46
CA THR A 102 14.68 11.07 -0.50
C THR A 102 14.98 10.64 -1.92
N ARG A 103 16.20 10.97 -2.40
CA ARG A 103 16.76 10.39 -3.63
C ARG A 103 17.50 9.12 -3.23
N GLN A 104 16.96 7.97 -3.59
CA GLN A 104 17.66 6.71 -3.45
C GLN A 104 18.00 6.16 -4.83
N GLY A 105 19.27 5.92 -5.05
CA GLY A 105 19.82 5.05 -6.08
C GLY A 105 20.73 4.11 -5.36
N GLY A 106 20.41 2.83 -5.33
CA GLY A 106 21.23 1.76 -4.76
C GLY A 106 21.15 0.54 -5.67
N ARG A 107 22.15 -0.34 -5.56
CA ARG A 107 22.10 -1.63 -6.23
C ARG A 107 21.32 -2.57 -5.32
N MET A 108 20.33 -3.23 -5.89
CA MET A 108 19.48 -4.18 -5.15
C MET A 108 20.33 -5.28 -4.54
N GLU A 109 20.34 -5.37 -3.22
CA GLU A 109 20.96 -6.49 -2.52
C GLU A 109 20.11 -7.75 -2.66
N PRO A 110 20.71 -8.94 -2.76
CA PRO A 110 19.97 -10.18 -2.87
C PRO A 110 19.13 -10.40 -1.62
N LEU A 111 17.81 -10.41 -1.81
CA LEU A 111 16.84 -10.67 -0.75
C LEU A 111 16.87 -12.15 -0.37
N ASN A 112 16.81 -12.44 0.93
CA ASN A 112 16.53 -13.81 1.37
C ASN A 112 15.08 -14.21 1.01
N ALA A 113 14.78 -15.51 1.00
CA ALA A 113 13.50 -16.04 0.56
C ALA A 113 12.30 -15.39 1.30
N ARG A 114 12.42 -15.22 2.62
CA ARG A 114 11.37 -14.62 3.45
C ARG A 114 11.14 -13.14 3.14
N ALA A 115 12.22 -12.34 3.05
CA ALA A 115 12.10 -10.92 2.74
C ALA A 115 11.52 -10.70 1.33
N ARG A 116 11.78 -11.62 0.41
CA ARG A 116 11.22 -11.59 -0.94
C ARG A 116 9.71 -11.88 -0.92
N GLU A 117 9.28 -12.89 -0.18
CA GLU A 117 7.86 -13.21 -0.02
C GLU A 117 7.10 -12.04 0.63
N GLU A 118 7.65 -11.47 1.71
CA GLU A 118 7.10 -10.29 2.37
C GLU A 118 7.02 -9.06 1.41
N ALA A 119 8.00 -8.89 0.53
CA ALA A 119 7.99 -7.82 -0.49
C ALA A 119 6.95 -8.06 -1.58
N LEU A 120 6.76 -9.30 -2.04
CA LEU A 120 5.72 -9.67 -3.01
C LEU A 120 4.31 -9.40 -2.45
N GLU A 121 4.06 -9.84 -1.21
CA GLU A 121 2.79 -9.55 -0.52
C GLU A 121 2.57 -8.04 -0.36
N ALA A 122 3.62 -7.29 0.01
CA ALA A 122 3.54 -5.85 0.17
C ALA A 122 3.21 -5.13 -1.15
N LEU A 123 3.81 -5.54 -2.28
CA LEU A 123 3.50 -4.98 -3.59
C LEU A 123 2.05 -5.23 -3.99
N GLN A 124 1.52 -6.43 -3.76
CA GLN A 124 0.12 -6.75 -4.03
C GLN A 124 -0.83 -5.91 -3.16
N ALA A 125 -0.52 -5.78 -1.87
CA ALA A 125 -1.30 -4.96 -0.96
C ALA A 125 -1.24 -3.46 -1.33
N LEU A 126 -0.09 -2.94 -1.78
CA LEU A 126 0.03 -1.57 -2.27
C LEU A 126 -0.80 -1.32 -3.54
N LYS A 127 -0.96 -2.32 -4.40
CA LYS A 127 -1.87 -2.24 -5.56
C LYS A 127 -3.32 -2.04 -5.11
N THR A 128 -3.77 -2.78 -4.10
CA THR A 128 -5.11 -2.57 -3.50
C THR A 128 -5.26 -1.17 -2.89
N VAL A 129 -4.24 -0.68 -2.16
CA VAL A 129 -4.25 0.69 -1.62
C VAL A 129 -4.34 1.74 -2.73
N LEU A 130 -3.68 1.50 -3.87
CA LEU A 130 -3.73 2.37 -5.04
C LEU A 130 -5.15 2.42 -5.65
N GLU A 131 -5.78 1.25 -5.84
CA GLU A 131 -7.16 1.13 -6.35
C GLU A 131 -8.18 1.82 -5.44
N GLU A 132 -8.10 1.59 -4.11
CA GLU A 132 -8.93 2.29 -3.13
C GLU A 132 -8.73 3.81 -3.17
N SER A 133 -7.48 4.26 -3.35
CA SER A 133 -7.17 5.68 -3.40
C SER A 133 -7.65 6.36 -4.67
N ALA A 134 -7.72 5.64 -5.79
CA ALA A 134 -8.36 6.09 -7.02
C ALA A 134 -9.89 6.18 -6.85
N ALA A 135 -10.53 5.16 -6.25
CA ALA A 135 -11.94 5.16 -5.93
C ALA A 135 -12.33 6.32 -4.98
N ASP A 136 -11.49 6.62 -3.99
CA ASP A 136 -11.63 7.76 -3.07
C ASP A 136 -11.29 9.13 -3.72
N ARG A 137 -10.91 9.16 -5.00
CA ARG A 137 -10.48 10.34 -5.78
C ARG A 137 -9.32 11.10 -5.13
N ILE A 138 -8.42 10.39 -4.46
CA ILE A 138 -7.19 10.95 -3.88
C ILE A 138 -6.14 11.16 -4.98
N ILE A 139 -6.11 10.24 -5.94
CA ILE A 139 -5.26 10.29 -7.13
C ILE A 139 -6.12 10.30 -8.39
N ASN A 140 -5.59 10.86 -9.46
CA ASN A 140 -6.27 10.83 -10.76
C ASN A 140 -5.92 9.55 -11.55
N GLU A 141 -6.64 9.30 -12.63
CA GLU A 141 -6.50 8.10 -13.47
C GLU A 141 -5.08 7.96 -14.04
N LEU A 142 -4.47 9.05 -14.50
CA LEU A 142 -3.12 9.05 -15.04
C LEU A 142 -2.06 8.67 -13.98
N GLU A 143 -2.20 9.20 -12.76
CA GLU A 143 -1.35 8.85 -11.62
C GLU A 143 -1.53 7.38 -11.24
N HIS A 144 -2.79 6.91 -11.22
CA HIS A 144 -3.13 5.51 -10.97
C HIS A 144 -2.44 4.59 -11.97
N ASP A 145 -2.65 4.79 -13.27
CA ASP A 145 -2.13 3.92 -14.33
C ASP A 145 -0.60 3.90 -14.38
N ARG A 146 0.02 5.06 -14.14
CA ARG A 146 1.48 5.15 -14.07
C ARG A 146 2.02 4.35 -12.88
N CYS A 147 1.38 4.48 -11.72
CA CYS A 147 1.81 3.81 -10.49
C CYS A 147 1.53 2.30 -10.56
N ALA A 148 0.38 1.90 -11.12
CA ALA A 148 0.02 0.50 -11.32
C ALA A 148 1.04 -0.22 -12.21
N ARG A 149 1.42 0.37 -13.34
CA ARG A 149 2.48 -0.19 -14.21
C ARG A 149 3.80 -0.38 -13.48
N GLN A 150 4.21 0.59 -12.65
CA GLN A 150 5.45 0.46 -11.89
C GLN A 150 5.39 -0.61 -10.81
N LEU A 151 4.23 -0.80 -10.17
CA LEU A 151 4.03 -1.90 -9.24
C LEU A 151 4.07 -3.25 -9.95
N ASP A 152 3.48 -3.35 -11.15
CA ASP A 152 3.51 -4.56 -11.97
C ASP A 152 4.95 -4.87 -12.45
N GLU A 153 5.71 -3.86 -12.88
CA GLU A 153 7.13 -4.01 -13.22
C GLU A 153 7.98 -4.47 -12.02
N ALA A 154 7.76 -3.88 -10.84
CA ALA A 154 8.45 -4.28 -9.61
C ALA A 154 8.10 -5.71 -9.20
N LEU A 155 6.83 -6.10 -9.32
CA LEU A 155 6.36 -7.45 -9.03
C LEU A 155 7.02 -8.47 -9.98
N SER A 156 6.99 -8.20 -11.28
CA SER A 156 7.59 -9.07 -12.30
C SER A 156 9.10 -9.19 -12.12
N SER A 157 9.80 -8.11 -11.75
CA SER A 157 11.24 -8.13 -11.45
C SER A 157 11.59 -9.00 -10.25
N LEU A 158 10.81 -8.91 -9.17
CA LEU A 158 10.99 -9.77 -7.99
C LEU A 158 10.69 -11.24 -8.30
N GLN A 159 9.64 -11.52 -9.05
CA GLN A 159 9.27 -12.86 -9.47
C GLN A 159 10.35 -13.48 -10.37
N LEU A 160 10.87 -12.71 -11.32
CA LEU A 160 11.95 -13.13 -12.19
C LEU A 160 13.18 -13.56 -11.37
N THR A 161 13.61 -12.71 -10.44
CA THR A 161 14.76 -13.02 -9.56
C THR A 161 14.48 -14.26 -8.70
N HIS A 162 13.26 -14.41 -8.19
CA HIS A 162 12.85 -15.58 -7.41
C HIS A 162 12.96 -16.87 -8.22
N TYR A 163 12.35 -16.89 -9.40
CA TYR A 163 12.32 -18.11 -10.22
C TYR A 163 13.70 -18.47 -10.75
N LYS A 164 14.54 -17.49 -11.12
CA LYS A 164 15.94 -17.73 -11.49
C LYS A 164 16.71 -18.41 -10.35
N GLN A 165 16.57 -17.92 -9.13
CA GLN A 165 17.24 -18.52 -7.98
C GLN A 165 16.69 -19.91 -7.65
N ALA A 166 15.38 -20.10 -7.67
CA ALA A 166 14.75 -21.40 -7.44
C ALA A 166 15.15 -22.44 -8.50
N ALA A 167 15.34 -22.01 -9.75
CA ALA A 167 15.84 -22.86 -10.82
C ALA A 167 17.28 -23.35 -10.52
N LEU A 168 18.18 -22.43 -10.15
CA LEU A 168 19.56 -22.78 -9.80
C LEU A 168 19.63 -23.74 -8.59
N GLU A 169 18.80 -23.52 -7.57
CA GLU A 169 18.70 -24.41 -6.41
C GLU A 169 18.20 -25.82 -6.81
N ALA A 170 17.20 -25.89 -7.70
CA ALA A 170 16.67 -27.15 -8.21
C ALA A 170 17.71 -27.91 -9.06
N GLU A 171 18.49 -27.22 -9.88
CA GLU A 171 19.61 -27.82 -10.64
C GLU A 171 20.69 -28.36 -9.71
N TYR A 172 21.10 -27.59 -8.71
CA TYR A 172 22.07 -28.03 -7.71
C TYR A 172 21.62 -29.32 -7.02
N LEU A 173 20.31 -29.43 -6.75
CA LEU A 173 19.68 -30.64 -6.16
C LEU A 173 19.39 -31.73 -7.20
N LYS A 174 19.82 -31.58 -8.47
CA LYS A 174 19.58 -32.50 -9.60
C LYS A 174 18.10 -32.76 -9.88
N ARG A 175 17.23 -31.80 -9.56
CA ARG A 175 15.79 -31.84 -9.82
C ARG A 175 15.45 -31.16 -11.13
N ILE A 176 15.97 -31.69 -12.23
CA ILE A 176 15.89 -31.05 -13.56
C ILE A 176 14.46 -30.67 -13.99
N PRO A 177 13.41 -31.53 -13.81
CA PRO A 177 12.04 -31.11 -14.18
C PRO A 177 11.54 -29.90 -13.41
N GLN A 178 11.93 -29.72 -12.14
CA GLN A 178 11.57 -28.56 -11.33
C GLN A 178 12.34 -27.31 -11.79
N ALA A 179 13.61 -27.44 -12.13
CA ALA A 179 14.42 -26.36 -12.68
C ALA A 179 13.80 -25.81 -13.97
N ILE A 180 13.41 -26.70 -14.90
CA ILE A 180 12.72 -26.33 -16.13
C ILE A 180 11.40 -25.58 -15.84
N ALA A 181 10.59 -26.06 -14.89
CA ALA A 181 9.35 -25.39 -14.51
C ALA A 181 9.61 -23.96 -13.98
N TYR A 182 10.62 -23.79 -13.13
CA TYR A 182 11.01 -22.47 -12.62
C TYR A 182 11.55 -21.56 -13.72
N LEU A 183 12.38 -22.05 -14.65
CA LEU A 183 12.87 -21.25 -15.77
C LEU A 183 11.73 -20.80 -16.70
N ARG A 184 10.72 -21.64 -16.95
CA ARG A 184 9.53 -21.24 -17.70
C ARG A 184 8.76 -20.13 -16.99
N SER A 185 8.60 -20.21 -15.66
CA SER A 185 7.99 -19.14 -14.87
C SER A 185 8.82 -17.86 -14.88
N ALA A 186 10.17 -17.98 -14.82
CA ALA A 186 11.08 -16.86 -14.97
C ALA A 186 10.94 -16.17 -16.34
N LEU A 187 10.85 -16.97 -17.41
CA LEU A 187 10.63 -16.46 -18.76
C LEU A 187 9.34 -15.67 -18.88
N HIS A 188 8.25 -16.20 -18.36
CA HIS A 188 6.97 -15.50 -18.34
C HIS A 188 7.05 -14.15 -17.58
N SER A 189 7.74 -14.10 -16.43
CA SER A 189 7.95 -12.85 -15.70
C SER A 189 8.83 -11.87 -16.48
N ALA A 190 9.84 -12.36 -17.22
CA ALA A 190 10.71 -11.54 -18.04
C ALA A 190 9.99 -10.97 -19.28
N GLU A 191 9.00 -11.68 -19.82
CA GLU A 191 8.16 -11.19 -20.93
C GLU A 191 7.32 -9.96 -20.55
N GLN A 192 6.97 -9.83 -19.29
CA GLN A 192 6.24 -8.67 -18.77
C GLN A 192 7.15 -7.44 -18.55
N LEU A 193 8.47 -7.61 -18.59
CA LEU A 193 9.46 -6.56 -18.39
C LEU A 193 10.01 -6.08 -19.75
N HIS A 194 9.73 -4.83 -20.11
CA HIS A 194 10.20 -4.25 -21.38
C HIS A 194 11.72 -4.18 -21.51
N THR A 195 12.46 -4.20 -20.40
CA THR A 195 13.92 -4.02 -20.34
C THR A 195 14.72 -5.34 -20.23
N ALA A 196 14.03 -6.48 -20.15
CA ALA A 196 14.65 -7.78 -19.85
C ALA A 196 15.00 -8.62 -21.08
N GLU A 197 15.29 -8.01 -22.24
CA GLU A 197 15.56 -8.76 -23.48
C GLU A 197 16.79 -9.67 -23.37
N THR A 198 17.88 -9.18 -22.82
CA THR A 198 19.09 -9.96 -22.57
C THR A 198 18.84 -11.11 -21.60
N GLU A 199 18.10 -10.86 -20.52
CA GLU A 199 17.73 -11.88 -19.55
C GLU A 199 16.82 -12.96 -20.15
N ARG A 200 15.85 -12.57 -21.02
CA ARG A 200 15.01 -13.53 -21.74
C ARG A 200 15.84 -14.48 -22.61
N LEU A 201 16.82 -13.93 -23.33
CA LEU A 201 17.71 -14.75 -24.17
C LEU A 201 18.57 -15.72 -23.34
N GLU A 202 19.08 -15.27 -22.21
CA GLU A 202 19.83 -16.12 -21.29
C GLU A 202 18.98 -17.26 -20.73
N ILE A 203 17.75 -16.94 -20.27
CA ILE A 203 16.82 -17.95 -19.74
C ILE A 203 16.44 -18.95 -20.82
N HIS A 204 16.15 -18.49 -22.05
CA HIS A 204 15.85 -19.35 -23.18
C HIS A 204 16.97 -20.33 -23.48
N ARG A 205 18.20 -19.84 -23.56
CA ARG A 205 19.38 -20.69 -23.80
C ARG A 205 19.53 -21.74 -22.71
N HIS A 206 19.45 -21.33 -21.45
CA HIS A 206 19.57 -22.21 -20.31
C HIS A 206 18.46 -23.28 -20.28
N LEU A 207 17.24 -22.90 -20.63
CA LEU A 207 16.11 -23.81 -20.74
C LEU A 207 16.35 -24.88 -21.83
N GLN A 208 16.83 -24.47 -23.01
CA GLN A 208 17.20 -25.40 -24.09
C GLN A 208 18.31 -26.38 -23.69
N GLU A 209 19.32 -25.90 -22.96
CA GLU A 209 20.39 -26.74 -22.44
C GLU A 209 19.85 -27.83 -21.50
N LEU A 210 18.98 -27.47 -20.55
CA LEU A 210 18.40 -28.44 -19.60
C LEU A 210 17.43 -29.42 -20.28
N GLU A 211 16.61 -28.95 -21.23
CA GLU A 211 15.71 -29.80 -21.99
C GLU A 211 16.48 -30.82 -22.84
N SER A 212 17.63 -30.43 -23.42
CA SER A 212 18.50 -31.35 -24.18
C SER A 212 19.12 -32.45 -23.31
N VAL A 213 19.45 -32.12 -22.06
CA VAL A 213 20.05 -33.08 -21.10
C VAL A 213 18.98 -34.02 -20.52
N SER A 214 17.74 -33.54 -20.37
CA SER A 214 16.64 -34.32 -19.79
C SER A 214 15.97 -35.29 -20.77
N GLY A 215 16.29 -35.21 -22.07
CA GLY A 215 15.73 -36.10 -23.09
C GLY A 215 14.24 -35.83 -23.40
N PHE A 216 13.75 -34.64 -23.06
CA PHE A 216 12.43 -34.15 -23.39
C PHE A 216 12.47 -33.27 -24.63
#